data_f5d6d79b03c978b3e70ba99c5f2baeba
#
_entry.id   f5d6d79b03c978b3e70ba99c5f2baeba
#
_cell.length_a   1.000
_cell.length_b   1.000
_cell.length_c   1.000
_cell.angle_alpha   90.00
_cell.angle_beta   90.00
_cell.angle_gamma   90.00
#
_symmetry.space_group_name_H-M   'P 1'
#
loop_
_entity.id
_entity.type
_entity.pdbx_description
1 polymer ?
#
loop_
_entity_poly.entity_id
_entity_poly.type
_entity_poly.pdbx_seq_one_letter_code
_entity_poly.pdbx_strand_id
1 'polypeptide(L)'
;GLQHAEDTKKEAYALKSQYESALGGAKEESTRIIGQAKKDRAMLNNLSKSVNARKIEIKKKCLEPYELIETQAKELMAIIQEPIAVIDERLTEYETARRKKARAVILEYMQKAFEGIEQQIADKAKNALYDDRWENATAKKSEWQTAIDARADAIRSDLQVLAGIEEKFRSYAMDAYRPNLRLADAMQKVQELRDQEAAILKRQQEEE
;
A
#
# COMPACT_ATOMS: atom_id res chain seq x y z
N GLY A 1 -7.60 19.23 49.49
CA GLY A 1 -7.65 19.89 48.19
C GLY A 1 -9.05 20.36 47.82
N LEU A 2 -10.06 19.52 47.91
CA LEU A 2 -11.47 19.84 47.60
C LEU A 2 -12.07 20.83 48.62
N GLN A 3 -11.80 20.63 49.89
CA GLN A 3 -12.27 21.52 50.98
C GLN A 3 -11.80 22.95 50.80
N HIS A 4 -10.53 23.15 50.45
CA HIS A 4 -9.93 24.47 50.21
C HIS A 4 -10.53 25.19 48.98
N ALA A 5 -10.88 24.44 47.95
CA ALA A 5 -11.54 24.96 46.77
C ALA A 5 -13.00 25.42 47.07
N GLU A 6 -13.71 24.68 47.93
CA GLU A 6 -15.07 25.06 48.36
C GLU A 6 -15.07 26.30 49.26
N ASP A 7 -14.09 26.40 50.18
CA ASP A 7 -13.96 27.54 51.04
C ASP A 7 -13.62 28.84 50.22
N THR A 8 -12.70 28.71 49.26
CA THR A 8 -12.39 29.79 48.31
C THR A 8 -13.60 30.22 47.47
N LYS A 9 -14.41 29.27 47.05
CA LYS A 9 -15.64 29.54 46.30
C LYS A 9 -16.67 30.25 47.14
N LYS A 10 -16.86 29.89 48.40
CA LYS A 10 -17.76 30.58 49.33
C LYS A 10 -17.34 32.02 49.57
N GLU A 11 -16.03 32.29 49.79
CA GLU A 11 -15.52 33.64 49.97
C GLU A 11 -15.73 34.51 48.72
N ALA A 12 -15.50 33.98 47.55
CA ALA A 12 -15.74 34.67 46.28
C ALA A 12 -17.21 35.03 46.08
N TYR A 13 -18.15 34.14 46.42
CA TYR A 13 -19.59 34.42 46.36
C TYR A 13 -20.04 35.43 47.40
N ALA A 14 -19.50 35.39 48.63
CA ALA A 14 -19.84 36.34 49.67
C ALA A 14 -19.40 37.80 49.29
N LEU A 15 -18.20 37.94 48.75
CA LEU A 15 -17.69 39.22 48.22
C LEU A 15 -18.57 39.73 47.04
N LYS A 16 -18.93 38.89 46.12
CA LYS A 16 -19.82 39.23 45.00
C LYS A 16 -21.17 39.77 45.47
N SER A 17 -21.82 39.07 46.43
CA SER A 17 -23.10 39.48 47.02
C SER A 17 -22.98 40.84 47.74
N GLN A 18 -21.89 41.10 48.45
CA GLN A 18 -21.63 42.36 49.13
C GLN A 18 -21.50 43.52 48.13
N TYR A 19 -20.90 43.36 46.98
CA TYR A 19 -20.80 44.38 45.94
C TYR A 19 -22.10 44.65 45.24
N GLU A 20 -22.89 43.64 44.95
CA GLU A 20 -24.21 43.76 44.35
C GLU A 20 -25.16 44.57 45.23
N SER A 21 -25.02 44.46 46.57
CA SER A 21 -25.82 45.23 47.55
C SER A 21 -25.35 46.67 47.71
N ALA A 22 -24.01 46.94 47.68
CA ALA A 22 -23.40 48.25 47.88
C ALA A 22 -23.54 49.18 46.64
N LEU A 23 -23.67 48.66 45.45
CA LEU A 23 -23.92 49.41 44.20
C LEU A 23 -25.31 50.08 44.15
N GLY A 24 -26.24 49.66 45.00
CA GLY A 24 -27.62 50.17 45.06
C GLY A 24 -27.79 51.45 45.90
N GLY A 25 -26.76 52.01 46.52
CA GLY A 25 -26.87 53.16 47.44
C GLY A 25 -25.81 54.25 47.30
N ALA A 26 -26.20 55.43 46.94
CA ALA A 26 -25.70 56.76 47.13
C ALA A 26 -24.32 57.21 46.62
N LYS A 27 -24.33 58.32 45.89
CA LYS A 27 -23.23 58.98 45.16
C LYS A 27 -22.04 59.51 45.98
N GLU A 28 -22.12 59.64 47.27
CA GLU A 28 -21.07 60.26 48.10
C GLU A 28 -20.00 59.31 48.68
N GLU A 29 -20.25 58.01 48.62
CA GLU A 29 -19.27 56.96 49.02
C GLU A 29 -18.44 56.39 47.86
N SER A 30 -18.63 56.90 46.65
CA SER A 30 -18.11 56.28 45.43
C SER A 30 -16.59 56.13 45.40
N THR A 31 -15.82 57.08 45.89
CA THR A 31 -14.35 57.02 45.85
C THR A 31 -13.80 55.96 46.83
N ARG A 32 -14.42 55.82 48.00
CA ARG A 32 -14.02 54.83 49.00
C ARG A 32 -14.40 53.42 48.52
N ILE A 33 -15.58 53.29 47.97
CA ILE A 33 -16.11 52.03 47.37
C ILE A 33 -15.22 51.60 46.20
N ILE A 34 -14.87 52.50 45.26
CA ILE A 34 -13.99 52.22 44.14
C ILE A 34 -12.60 51.77 44.63
N GLY A 35 -12.06 52.44 45.66
CA GLY A 35 -10.79 52.06 46.26
C GLY A 35 -10.82 50.64 46.86
N GLN A 36 -11.91 50.34 47.60
CA GLN A 36 -12.11 48.99 48.13
C GLN A 36 -12.32 47.95 47.01
N ALA A 37 -13.15 48.25 46.01
CA ALA A 37 -13.36 47.41 44.85
C ALA A 37 -12.08 47.03 44.09
N LYS A 38 -11.14 48.00 43.96
CA LYS A 38 -9.81 47.75 43.38
C LYS A 38 -9.00 46.73 44.20
N LYS A 39 -9.02 46.88 45.55
CA LYS A 39 -8.33 45.96 46.45
C LYS A 39 -8.93 44.55 46.39
N ASP A 40 -10.24 44.46 46.43
CA ASP A 40 -10.95 43.18 46.41
C ASP A 40 -10.80 42.49 45.05
N ARG A 41 -10.83 43.25 43.93
CA ARG A 41 -10.48 42.73 42.61
C ARG A 41 -9.05 42.19 42.55
N ALA A 42 -8.09 42.90 43.16
CA ALA A 42 -6.70 42.43 43.24
C ALA A 42 -6.61 41.13 44.07
N MET A 43 -7.34 41.08 45.19
CA MET A 43 -7.42 39.88 46.04
C MET A 43 -8.05 38.71 45.29
N LEU A 44 -9.16 38.92 44.60
CA LEU A 44 -9.82 37.88 43.77
C LEU A 44 -8.92 37.40 42.63
N ASN A 45 -8.18 38.31 41.98
CA ASN A 45 -7.22 37.92 40.95
C ASN A 45 -6.07 37.06 41.52
N ASN A 46 -5.58 37.40 42.72
CA ASN A 46 -4.54 36.61 43.39
C ASN A 46 -5.10 35.25 43.83
N LEU A 47 -6.34 35.19 44.28
CA LEU A 47 -7.01 33.97 44.63
C LEU A 47 -7.17 33.06 43.39
N SER A 48 -7.62 33.63 42.25
CA SER A 48 -7.73 32.94 40.96
C SER A 48 -6.35 32.38 40.51
N LYS A 49 -5.28 33.15 40.64
CA LYS A 49 -3.92 32.69 40.35
C LYS A 49 -3.50 31.54 41.27
N SER A 50 -3.78 31.64 42.56
CA SER A 50 -3.50 30.58 43.56
C SER A 50 -4.23 29.28 43.25
N VAL A 51 -5.52 29.36 42.90
CA VAL A 51 -6.33 28.21 42.54
C VAL A 51 -5.76 27.54 41.28
N ASN A 52 -5.41 28.36 40.28
CA ASN A 52 -4.82 27.83 39.04
C ASN A 52 -3.45 27.18 39.28
N ALA A 53 -2.59 27.80 40.08
CA ALA A 53 -1.31 27.20 40.45
C ALA A 53 -1.49 25.86 41.17
N ARG A 54 -2.43 25.78 42.11
CA ARG A 54 -2.74 24.55 42.85
C ARG A 54 -3.30 23.45 41.94
N LYS A 55 -4.18 23.84 41.01
CA LYS A 55 -4.68 22.93 39.96
C LYS A 55 -3.53 22.31 39.15
N ILE A 56 -2.57 23.14 38.70
CA ILE A 56 -1.40 22.69 37.94
C ILE A 56 -0.52 21.75 38.78
N GLU A 57 -0.26 22.11 40.04
CA GLU A 57 0.51 21.26 40.96
C GLU A 57 -0.13 19.90 41.18
N ILE A 58 -1.44 19.88 41.47
CA ILE A 58 -2.20 18.63 41.65
C ILE A 58 -2.15 17.80 40.37
N LYS A 59 -2.40 18.44 39.21
CA LYS A 59 -2.33 17.74 37.92
C LYS A 59 -0.95 17.10 37.73
N LYS A 60 0.13 17.82 38.01
CA LYS A 60 1.49 17.29 37.88
C LYS A 60 1.69 16.08 38.80
N LYS A 61 1.35 16.19 40.08
CA LYS A 61 1.47 15.09 41.04
C LYS A 61 0.63 13.86 40.67
N CYS A 62 -0.54 14.06 40.08
CA CYS A 62 -1.37 12.97 39.62
C CYS A 62 -0.81 12.29 38.37
N LEU A 63 -0.08 13.05 37.53
CA LEU A 63 0.49 12.52 36.29
C LEU A 63 1.87 11.88 36.47
N GLU A 64 2.65 12.29 37.50
CA GLU A 64 3.97 11.72 37.77
C GLU A 64 4.02 10.17 37.76
N PRO A 65 3.11 9.46 38.46
CA PRO A 65 3.09 7.99 38.42
C PRO A 65 2.77 7.45 37.03
N TYR A 66 1.92 8.16 36.29
CA TYR A 66 1.56 7.78 34.91
C TYR A 66 2.73 7.97 33.95
N GLU A 67 3.46 9.08 34.04
CA GLU A 67 4.64 9.36 33.23
C GLU A 67 5.75 8.32 33.48
N LEU A 68 5.90 7.85 34.71
CA LEU A 68 6.84 6.78 35.03
C LEU A 68 6.42 5.46 34.35
N ILE A 69 5.15 5.09 34.49
CA ILE A 69 4.59 3.88 33.85
C ILE A 69 4.71 3.99 32.33
N GLU A 70 4.39 5.15 31.75
CA GLU A 70 4.50 5.38 30.31
C GLU A 70 5.95 5.23 29.82
N THR A 71 6.91 5.75 30.56
CA THR A 71 8.33 5.63 30.24
C THR A 71 8.77 4.15 30.29
N GLN A 72 8.43 3.44 31.36
CA GLN A 72 8.74 2.01 31.50
C GLN A 72 8.05 1.16 30.42
N ALA A 73 6.80 1.49 30.07
CA ALA A 73 6.08 0.81 29.00
C ALA A 73 6.77 1.04 27.64
N LYS A 74 7.23 2.27 27.35
CA LYS A 74 7.97 2.58 26.14
C LYS A 74 9.29 1.81 26.06
N GLU A 75 10.03 1.74 27.16
CA GLU A 75 11.27 0.96 27.24
C GLU A 75 11.03 -0.52 26.99
N LEU A 76 10.00 -1.10 27.63
CA LEU A 76 9.62 -2.50 27.40
C LEU A 76 9.19 -2.74 25.96
N MET A 77 8.40 -1.84 25.38
CA MET A 77 7.98 -1.95 23.98
C MET A 77 9.19 -1.88 23.04
N ALA A 78 10.17 -1.03 23.29
CA ALA A 78 11.39 -0.97 22.50
C ALA A 78 12.18 -2.29 22.56
N ILE A 79 12.34 -2.87 23.76
CA ILE A 79 12.99 -4.17 23.96
C ILE A 79 12.26 -5.30 23.20
N ILE A 80 10.92 -5.23 23.11
CA ILE A 80 10.11 -6.21 22.38
C ILE A 80 10.20 -5.98 20.86
N GLN A 81 10.24 -4.73 20.41
CA GLN A 81 10.25 -4.39 18.97
C GLN A 81 11.57 -4.75 18.31
N GLU A 82 12.69 -4.66 19.01
CA GLU A 82 14.02 -4.98 18.45
C GLU A 82 14.11 -6.44 17.95
N PRO A 83 13.79 -7.48 18.74
CA PRO A 83 13.77 -8.86 18.23
C PRO A 83 12.76 -9.08 17.12
N ILE A 84 11.58 -8.42 17.16
CA ILE A 84 10.57 -8.53 16.11
C ILE A 84 11.15 -8.02 14.78
N ALA A 85 11.80 -6.86 14.78
CA ALA A 85 12.44 -6.31 13.58
C ALA A 85 13.49 -7.26 13.00
N VAL A 86 14.32 -7.86 13.85
CA VAL A 86 15.34 -8.84 13.43
C VAL A 86 14.68 -10.09 12.83
N ILE A 87 13.61 -10.60 13.44
CA ILE A 87 12.86 -11.75 12.92
C ILE A 87 12.23 -11.43 11.57
N ASP A 88 11.58 -10.27 11.44
CA ASP A 88 10.93 -9.84 10.19
C ASP A 88 11.95 -9.67 9.05
N GLU A 89 13.12 -9.11 9.34
CA GLU A 89 14.22 -9.02 8.39
C GLU A 89 14.65 -10.41 7.91
N ARG A 90 14.87 -11.34 8.84
CA ARG A 90 15.29 -12.73 8.51
C ARG A 90 14.21 -13.49 7.73
N LEU A 91 12.94 -13.31 8.09
CA LEU A 91 11.84 -13.90 7.33
C LEU A 91 11.77 -13.35 5.90
N THR A 92 11.97 -12.04 5.75
CA THR A 92 12.00 -11.39 4.44
C THR A 92 13.17 -11.88 3.58
N GLU A 93 14.38 -11.97 4.17
CA GLU A 93 15.55 -12.51 3.50
C GLU A 93 15.33 -13.97 3.06
N TYR A 94 14.81 -14.81 3.97
CA TYR A 94 14.50 -16.21 3.67
C TYR A 94 13.50 -16.33 2.54
N GLU A 95 12.40 -15.59 2.61
CA GLU A 95 11.33 -15.63 1.60
C GLU A 95 11.83 -15.16 0.23
N THR A 96 12.63 -14.09 0.22
CA THR A 96 13.28 -13.59 -1.00
C THR A 96 14.21 -14.61 -1.61
N ALA A 97 15.06 -15.23 -0.80
CA ALA A 97 15.97 -16.28 -1.25
C ALA A 97 15.23 -17.52 -1.76
N ARG A 98 14.15 -17.91 -1.08
CA ARG A 98 13.27 -19.02 -1.50
C ARG A 98 12.63 -18.74 -2.85
N ARG A 99 12.02 -17.55 -3.02
CA ARG A 99 11.39 -17.14 -4.29
C ARG A 99 12.41 -17.09 -5.41
N LYS A 100 13.58 -16.55 -5.17
CA LYS A 100 14.69 -16.54 -6.16
C LYS A 100 15.07 -17.93 -6.61
N LYS A 101 15.16 -18.91 -5.69
CA LYS A 101 15.43 -20.31 -6.03
C LYS A 101 14.28 -20.92 -6.85
N ALA A 102 13.02 -20.69 -6.43
CA ALA A 102 11.87 -21.19 -7.17
C ALA A 102 11.85 -20.63 -8.60
N ARG A 103 12.06 -19.33 -8.75
CA ARG A 103 12.15 -18.65 -10.06
C ARG A 103 13.24 -19.28 -10.95
N ALA A 104 14.41 -19.51 -10.42
CA ALA A 104 15.51 -20.14 -11.18
C ALA A 104 15.12 -21.54 -11.70
N VAL A 105 14.47 -22.36 -10.88
CA VAL A 105 13.99 -23.70 -11.27
C VAL A 105 12.91 -23.60 -12.35
N ILE A 106 11.96 -22.67 -12.24
CA ILE A 106 10.90 -22.46 -13.23
C ILE A 106 11.51 -22.00 -14.56
N LEU A 107 12.40 -21.01 -14.53
CA LEU A 107 13.04 -20.50 -15.75
C LEU A 107 13.90 -21.55 -16.44
N GLU A 108 14.63 -22.37 -15.68
CA GLU A 108 15.39 -23.51 -16.23
C GLU A 108 14.46 -24.52 -16.91
N TYR A 109 13.35 -24.85 -16.26
CA TYR A 109 12.36 -25.75 -16.85
C TYR A 109 11.75 -25.17 -18.14
N MET A 110 11.36 -23.88 -18.12
CA MET A 110 10.88 -23.19 -19.31
C MET A 110 11.91 -23.20 -20.44
N GLN A 111 13.18 -22.98 -20.12
CA GLN A 111 14.24 -23.01 -21.12
C GLN A 111 14.32 -24.38 -21.82
N LYS A 112 14.24 -25.47 -21.04
CA LYS A 112 14.24 -26.84 -21.58
C LYS A 112 12.98 -27.16 -22.38
N ALA A 113 11.80 -26.76 -21.86
CA ALA A 113 10.54 -27.01 -22.51
C ALA A 113 10.41 -26.31 -23.88
N PHE A 114 11.02 -25.15 -24.05
CA PHE A 114 11.01 -24.38 -25.29
C PHE A 114 12.26 -24.61 -26.17
N GLU A 115 13.07 -25.62 -25.85
CA GLU A 115 14.23 -25.98 -26.65
C GLU A 115 13.82 -26.36 -28.09
N GLY A 116 14.58 -25.87 -29.07
CA GLY A 116 14.29 -26.10 -30.50
C GLY A 116 13.24 -25.15 -31.10
N ILE A 117 12.62 -24.27 -30.34
CA ILE A 117 11.74 -23.21 -30.85
C ILE A 117 12.57 -21.95 -31.12
N GLU A 118 12.24 -21.25 -32.21
CA GLU A 118 12.89 -19.97 -32.56
C GLU A 118 12.89 -19.00 -31.36
N GLN A 119 14.07 -18.40 -31.07
CA GLN A 119 14.29 -17.61 -29.86
C GLN A 119 13.23 -16.51 -29.63
N GLN A 120 12.87 -15.76 -30.68
CA GLN A 120 11.87 -14.68 -30.56
C GLN A 120 10.50 -15.20 -30.16
N ILE A 121 10.08 -16.35 -30.72
CA ILE A 121 8.81 -17.01 -30.42
C ILE A 121 8.87 -17.56 -28.98
N ALA A 122 9.95 -18.25 -28.62
CA ALA A 122 10.14 -18.83 -27.31
C ALA A 122 10.14 -17.76 -26.21
N ASP A 123 10.85 -16.65 -26.39
CA ASP A 123 10.94 -15.58 -25.39
C ASP A 123 9.58 -14.88 -25.20
N LYS A 124 8.88 -14.64 -26.30
CA LYS A 124 7.55 -14.06 -26.23
C LYS A 124 6.56 -14.98 -25.50
N ALA A 125 6.58 -16.26 -25.83
CA ALA A 125 5.72 -17.25 -25.19
C ALA A 125 6.04 -17.41 -23.70
N LYS A 126 7.31 -17.50 -23.34
CA LYS A 126 7.77 -17.59 -21.94
C LYS A 126 7.35 -16.37 -21.13
N ASN A 127 7.55 -15.15 -21.65
CA ASN A 127 7.19 -13.92 -20.99
C ASN A 127 5.67 -13.76 -20.79
N ALA A 128 4.86 -14.21 -21.77
CA ALA A 128 3.40 -14.17 -21.66
C ALA A 128 2.84 -15.25 -20.72
N LEU A 129 3.56 -16.35 -20.55
CA LEU A 129 3.12 -17.49 -19.73
C LEU A 129 3.53 -17.38 -18.26
N TYR A 130 4.69 -16.72 -18.00
CA TYR A 130 5.25 -16.66 -16.66
C TYR A 130 4.30 -16.00 -15.68
N ASP A 131 4.08 -16.64 -14.53
CA ASP A 131 3.23 -16.15 -13.45
C ASP A 131 4.03 -16.15 -12.13
N ASP A 132 4.21 -14.97 -11.54
CA ASP A 132 4.94 -14.81 -10.27
C ASP A 132 4.35 -15.63 -9.12
N ARG A 133 3.07 -16.04 -9.21
CA ARG A 133 2.43 -16.92 -8.23
C ARG A 133 3.05 -18.32 -8.19
N TRP A 134 3.69 -18.74 -9.25
CA TRP A 134 4.41 -20.03 -9.28
C TRP A 134 5.61 -20.05 -8.33
N GLU A 135 6.11 -18.89 -7.93
CA GLU A 135 7.17 -18.77 -6.92
C GLU A 135 6.67 -18.96 -5.49
N ASN A 136 5.36 -18.97 -5.24
CA ASN A 136 4.81 -19.12 -3.90
C ASN A 136 5.09 -20.50 -3.32
N ALA A 137 5.25 -20.58 -1.96
CA ALA A 137 5.50 -21.83 -1.26
C ALA A 137 4.37 -22.87 -1.46
N THR A 138 3.15 -22.40 -1.72
CA THR A 138 1.96 -23.23 -1.94
C THR A 138 1.76 -23.65 -3.39
N ALA A 139 2.55 -23.12 -4.32
CA ALA A 139 2.43 -23.46 -5.74
C ALA A 139 2.85 -24.91 -6.00
N LYS A 140 1.99 -25.64 -6.70
CA LYS A 140 2.29 -27.03 -7.05
C LYS A 140 3.14 -27.10 -8.31
N LYS A 141 4.26 -27.78 -8.20
CA LYS A 141 5.20 -27.96 -9.30
C LYS A 141 4.53 -28.52 -10.55
N SER A 142 3.65 -29.51 -10.40
CA SER A 142 2.92 -30.11 -11.52
C SER A 142 2.03 -29.14 -12.29
N GLU A 143 1.44 -28.16 -11.62
CA GLU A 143 0.54 -27.20 -12.27
C GLU A 143 1.29 -26.28 -13.25
N TRP A 144 2.38 -25.67 -12.84
CA TRP A 144 3.16 -24.82 -13.72
C TRP A 144 3.94 -25.62 -14.78
N GLN A 145 4.41 -26.85 -14.45
CA GLN A 145 5.01 -27.73 -15.47
C GLN A 145 4.03 -28.07 -16.57
N THR A 146 2.81 -28.50 -16.21
CA THR A 146 1.76 -28.82 -17.20
C THR A 146 1.41 -27.59 -18.06
N ALA A 147 1.33 -26.40 -17.46
CA ALA A 147 1.05 -25.17 -18.22
C ALA A 147 2.19 -24.83 -19.21
N ILE A 148 3.42 -25.00 -18.80
CA ILE A 148 4.62 -24.75 -19.63
C ILE A 148 4.66 -25.77 -20.80
N ASP A 149 4.52 -27.06 -20.51
CA ASP A 149 4.55 -28.12 -21.51
C ASP A 149 3.44 -27.96 -22.53
N ALA A 150 2.21 -27.72 -22.06
CA ALA A 150 1.06 -27.50 -22.94
C ALA A 150 1.28 -26.31 -23.90
N ARG A 151 1.88 -25.21 -23.39
CA ARG A 151 2.16 -24.04 -24.23
C ARG A 151 3.27 -24.31 -25.25
N ALA A 152 4.34 -24.98 -24.85
CA ALA A 152 5.42 -25.35 -25.73
C ALA A 152 4.95 -26.29 -26.84
N ASP A 153 4.12 -27.28 -26.49
CA ASP A 153 3.56 -28.23 -27.45
C ASP A 153 2.58 -27.58 -28.43
N ALA A 154 1.74 -26.67 -27.95
CA ALA A 154 0.86 -25.89 -28.82
C ALA A 154 1.67 -25.09 -29.85
N ILE A 155 2.76 -24.42 -29.43
CA ILE A 155 3.63 -23.67 -30.36
C ILE A 155 4.33 -24.61 -31.35
N ARG A 156 4.80 -25.79 -30.93
CA ARG A 156 5.40 -26.76 -31.83
C ARG A 156 4.39 -27.22 -32.88
N SER A 157 3.15 -27.49 -32.47
CA SER A 157 2.07 -27.83 -33.37
C SER A 157 1.78 -26.71 -34.38
N ASP A 158 1.69 -25.48 -33.94
CA ASP A 158 1.50 -24.33 -34.81
C ASP A 158 2.65 -24.21 -35.83
N LEU A 159 3.89 -24.31 -35.38
CA LEU A 159 5.08 -24.26 -36.26
C LEU A 159 5.13 -25.40 -37.27
N GLN A 160 4.64 -26.59 -36.88
CA GLN A 160 4.52 -27.72 -37.81
C GLN A 160 3.50 -27.45 -38.92
N VAL A 161 2.36 -26.83 -38.58
CA VAL A 161 1.36 -26.40 -39.57
C VAL A 161 1.96 -25.32 -40.48
N LEU A 162 2.64 -24.33 -39.92
CA LEU A 162 3.29 -23.26 -40.68
C LEU A 162 4.37 -23.80 -41.64
N ALA A 163 5.11 -24.83 -41.22
CA ALA A 163 6.13 -25.49 -42.06
C ALA A 163 5.50 -26.20 -43.27
N GLY A 164 4.24 -26.65 -43.16
CA GLY A 164 3.48 -27.29 -44.26
C GLY A 164 2.91 -26.27 -45.27
N ILE A 165 2.98 -24.95 -45.02
CA ILE A 165 2.50 -23.94 -45.95
C ILE A 165 3.43 -23.87 -47.17
N GLU A 166 2.88 -23.58 -48.34
CA GLU A 166 3.61 -23.35 -49.60
C GLU A 166 4.78 -22.36 -49.36
N GLU A 167 5.96 -22.69 -49.91
CA GLU A 167 7.19 -21.95 -49.65
C GLU A 167 7.06 -20.44 -49.88
N LYS A 168 6.37 -20.08 -51.00
CA LYS A 168 6.13 -18.68 -51.36
C LYS A 168 5.33 -17.86 -50.33
N PHE A 169 4.51 -18.49 -49.52
CA PHE A 169 3.68 -17.84 -48.49
C PHE A 169 4.21 -18.01 -47.07
N ARG A 170 5.17 -18.91 -46.86
CA ARG A 170 5.63 -19.33 -45.54
C ARG A 170 6.22 -18.17 -44.74
N SER A 171 7.03 -17.30 -45.35
CA SER A 171 7.60 -16.12 -44.67
C SER A 171 6.53 -15.16 -44.18
N TYR A 172 5.53 -14.88 -45.01
CA TYR A 172 4.41 -14.00 -44.66
C TYR A 172 3.54 -14.60 -43.54
N ALA A 173 3.33 -15.92 -43.56
CA ALA A 173 2.64 -16.59 -42.48
C ALA A 173 3.39 -16.52 -41.15
N MET A 174 4.72 -16.70 -41.17
CA MET A 174 5.54 -16.58 -39.99
C MET A 174 5.57 -15.14 -39.46
N ASP A 175 5.63 -14.14 -40.32
CA ASP A 175 5.59 -12.72 -39.93
C ASP A 175 4.25 -12.33 -39.31
N ALA A 176 3.14 -12.93 -39.78
CA ALA A 176 1.82 -12.76 -39.17
C ALA A 176 1.65 -13.52 -37.83
N TYR A 177 2.34 -14.67 -37.67
CA TYR A 177 2.31 -15.48 -36.47
C TYR A 177 3.08 -14.87 -35.29
N ARG A 178 4.31 -14.38 -35.53
CA ARG A 178 5.23 -13.88 -34.49
C ARG A 178 4.65 -12.83 -33.54
N PRO A 179 3.83 -11.85 -34.01
CA PRO A 179 3.32 -10.81 -33.12
C PRO A 179 2.38 -11.33 -32.01
N ASN A 180 1.55 -12.31 -32.28
CA ASN A 180 0.50 -12.74 -31.36
C ASN A 180 0.60 -14.21 -30.98
N LEU A 181 1.45 -15.01 -31.65
CA LEU A 181 1.56 -16.45 -31.54
C LEU A 181 0.19 -17.12 -31.72
N ARG A 182 -0.55 -16.67 -32.72
CA ARG A 182 -1.87 -17.18 -33.10
C ARG A 182 -1.82 -17.74 -34.52
N LEU A 183 -2.03 -19.04 -34.64
CA LEU A 183 -2.06 -19.71 -35.95
C LEU A 183 -3.14 -19.13 -36.89
N ALA A 184 -4.27 -18.69 -36.33
CA ALA A 184 -5.35 -18.06 -37.06
C ALA A 184 -4.90 -16.83 -37.86
N ASP A 185 -4.07 -15.97 -37.26
CA ASP A 185 -3.56 -14.73 -37.89
C ASP A 185 -2.67 -15.07 -39.11
N ALA A 186 -1.84 -16.11 -38.98
CA ALA A 186 -1.01 -16.62 -40.05
C ALA A 186 -1.84 -17.25 -41.20
N MET A 187 -2.84 -18.07 -40.86
CA MET A 187 -3.70 -18.70 -41.84
C MET A 187 -4.56 -17.71 -42.59
N GLN A 188 -5.07 -16.69 -41.91
CA GLN A 188 -5.78 -15.59 -42.57
C GLN A 188 -4.88 -14.88 -43.58
N LYS A 189 -3.61 -14.58 -43.21
CA LYS A 189 -2.66 -13.95 -44.11
C LYS A 189 -2.37 -14.78 -45.33
N VAL A 190 -2.22 -16.10 -45.19
CA VAL A 190 -2.04 -17.03 -46.29
C VAL A 190 -3.25 -17.03 -47.23
N GLN A 191 -4.47 -17.04 -46.67
CA GLN A 191 -5.69 -16.99 -47.47
C GLN A 191 -5.81 -15.69 -48.28
N GLU A 192 -5.53 -14.54 -47.66
CA GLU A 192 -5.48 -13.24 -48.34
C GLU A 192 -4.52 -13.25 -49.55
N LEU A 193 -3.34 -13.84 -49.36
CA LEU A 193 -2.33 -13.93 -50.42
C LEU A 193 -2.75 -14.86 -51.55
N ARG A 194 -3.39 -15.99 -51.23
CA ARG A 194 -3.95 -16.91 -52.23
C ARG A 194 -5.07 -16.27 -53.06
N ASP A 195 -5.96 -15.54 -52.41
CA ASP A 195 -7.05 -14.83 -53.06
C ASP A 195 -6.52 -13.73 -53.98
N GLN A 196 -5.46 -13.02 -53.57
CA GLN A 196 -4.77 -12.02 -54.40
C GLN A 196 -4.10 -12.68 -55.63
N GLU A 197 -3.39 -13.77 -55.45
CA GLU A 197 -2.78 -14.52 -56.57
C GLU A 197 -3.85 -15.05 -57.55
N ALA A 198 -4.94 -15.64 -57.06
CA ALA A 198 -6.03 -16.09 -57.88
C ALA A 198 -6.69 -14.95 -58.67
N ALA A 199 -6.86 -13.78 -58.07
CA ALA A 199 -7.40 -12.59 -58.75
C ALA A 199 -6.47 -12.08 -59.86
N ILE A 200 -5.15 -12.11 -59.64
CA ILE A 200 -4.15 -11.71 -60.64
C ILE A 200 -4.19 -12.70 -61.83
N LEU A 201 -4.15 -14.00 -61.57
CA LEU A 201 -4.19 -15.04 -62.62
C LEU A 201 -5.47 -14.95 -63.46
N LYS A 202 -6.61 -14.69 -62.81
CA LYS A 202 -7.88 -14.51 -63.52
C LYS A 202 -7.87 -13.31 -64.47
N ARG A 203 -7.32 -12.18 -64.01
CA ARG A 203 -7.16 -10.98 -64.86
C ARG A 203 -6.26 -11.25 -66.06
N GLN A 204 -5.12 -11.93 -65.86
CA GLN A 204 -4.22 -12.31 -66.94
C GLN A 204 -4.87 -13.21 -68.01
N GLN A 205 -5.75 -14.14 -67.58
CA GLN A 205 -6.50 -14.99 -68.46
C GLN A 205 -7.63 -14.26 -69.21
N GLU A 206 -8.17 -13.19 -68.66
CA GLU A 206 -9.19 -12.33 -69.27
C GLU A 206 -8.61 -11.35 -70.28
N GLU A 207 -7.27 -11.05 -70.20
CA GLU A 207 -6.55 -10.15 -71.09
C GLU A 207 -5.87 -10.86 -72.29
N GLU A 208 -5.76 -12.21 -72.29
CA GLU A 208 -5.30 -13.04 -73.38
C GLU A 208 -6.48 -13.46 -74.32
#